data_7c5b68d33c5acbe6c36dd5ea2d6a9f62
#
_entry.id   7c5b68d33c5acbe6c36dd5ea2d6a9f62
#
_cell.length_a   1.000
_cell.length_b   1.000
_cell.length_c   1.000
_cell.angle_alpha   90.00
_cell.angle_beta   90.00
_cell.angle_gamma   90.00
#
_symmetry.space_group_name_H-M   'P 1'
#
loop_
_entity.id
_entity.type
_entity.pdbx_description
1 polymer ?
#
loop_
_entity_poly.entity_id
_entity_poly.type
_entity_poly.pdbx_seq_one_letter_code
_entity_poly.pdbx_strand_id
1 'polypeptide(L)'
;MTNWQTVKEYEDITYHKADGMARIAFNRPEVRNAFRPKTIDEMTDAFRHVWMDQEVGVILLTGNGPAQDGKYAFCAGGDQKVRGHAGYVGDDGVARLNVLELQR
;
A
#
# COMPACT_ATOMS: atom_id res chain seq x y z
N MET A 1 13.93 20.90 2.68
CA MET A 1 12.56 20.37 2.84
C MET A 1 12.22 19.54 1.61
N THR A 2 11.78 18.33 1.83
CA THR A 2 11.43 17.44 0.72
C THR A 2 10.10 17.85 0.10
N ASN A 3 10.07 17.97 -1.21
CA ASN A 3 8.89 18.39 -1.95
C ASN A 3 8.29 17.20 -2.69
N TRP A 4 7.42 16.49 -2.02
CA TRP A 4 6.80 15.29 -2.57
C TRP A 4 5.81 15.63 -3.67
N GLN A 5 5.92 14.93 -4.79
CA GLN A 5 5.00 15.08 -5.91
C GLN A 5 4.22 13.79 -6.10
N THR A 6 2.91 13.91 -6.30
CA THR A 6 2.07 12.76 -6.56
C THR A 6 2.40 12.19 -7.94
N VAL A 7 2.78 10.92 -7.98
CA VAL A 7 3.10 10.25 -9.24
C VAL A 7 1.83 9.71 -9.90
N LYS A 8 0.98 9.07 -9.10
CA LYS A 8 -0.26 8.50 -9.58
C LYS A 8 -1.25 8.45 -8.42
N GLU A 9 -2.52 8.61 -8.73
CA GLU A 9 -3.57 8.58 -7.72
C GLU A 9 -4.19 7.21 -7.60
N TYR A 10 -4.37 6.76 -6.37
CA TYR A 10 -4.99 5.49 -6.03
C TYR A 10 -6.04 5.71 -4.95
N GLU A 11 -6.84 4.70 -4.70
CA GLU A 11 -7.87 4.78 -3.66
C GLU A 11 -7.32 4.36 -2.29
N ASP A 12 -6.59 3.25 -2.25
CA ASP A 12 -6.15 2.63 -0.99
C ASP A 12 -4.71 2.97 -0.60
N ILE A 13 -3.95 3.57 -1.50
CA ILE A 13 -2.56 3.95 -1.24
C ILE A 13 -2.27 5.33 -1.78
N THR A 14 -1.15 5.91 -1.35
CA THR A 14 -0.60 7.11 -1.96
C THR A 14 0.79 6.79 -2.50
N TYR A 15 1.15 7.42 -3.62
CA TYR A 15 2.41 7.20 -4.29
C TYR A 15 3.00 8.55 -4.67
N HIS A 16 4.09 8.90 -4.00
CA HIS A 16 4.78 10.16 -4.20
C HIS A 16 6.25 9.93 -4.53
N LYS A 17 6.87 10.94 -5.12
CA LYS A 17 8.27 10.89 -5.52
C LYS A 17 8.94 12.21 -5.18
N ALA A 18 10.17 12.16 -4.70
CA ALA A 18 10.99 13.36 -4.45
C ALA A 18 12.45 12.94 -4.28
N ASP A 19 13.37 13.69 -4.88
CA ASP A 19 14.81 13.57 -4.65
C ASP A 19 15.36 12.14 -4.74
N GLY A 20 14.93 11.40 -5.75
CA GLY A 20 15.40 10.02 -5.94
C GLY A 20 14.73 8.99 -5.04
N MET A 21 13.70 9.40 -4.31
CA MET A 21 12.95 8.51 -3.42
C MET A 21 11.51 8.36 -3.91
N ALA A 22 10.96 7.16 -3.75
CA ALA A 22 9.53 6.92 -3.93
C ALA A 22 8.94 6.63 -2.56
N ARG A 23 7.80 7.25 -2.25
CA ARG A 23 7.07 7.01 -1.02
C ARG A 23 5.73 6.39 -1.36
N ILE A 24 5.55 5.16 -0.92
CA ILE A 24 4.30 4.43 -1.10
C ILE A 24 3.71 4.19 0.28
N ALA A 25 2.48 4.62 0.50
CA ALA A 25 1.88 4.56 1.81
C ALA A 25 0.49 3.94 1.74
N PHE A 26 0.19 3.07 2.69
CA PHE A 26 -1.18 2.63 2.90
C PHE A 26 -2.01 3.84 3.31
N ASN A 27 -3.19 3.97 2.73
CA ASN A 27 -4.05 5.13 2.96
C ASN A 27 -5.47 4.71 3.30
N ARG A 28 -5.59 3.86 4.32
CA ARG A 28 -6.87 3.43 4.89
C ARG A 28 -6.83 3.61 6.42
N PRO A 29 -6.56 4.84 6.90
CA PRO A 29 -6.38 5.06 8.33
C PRO A 29 -7.65 4.76 9.14
N GLU A 30 -8.82 4.84 8.53
CA GLU A 30 -10.10 4.54 9.19
C GLU A 30 -10.21 3.07 9.61
N VAL A 31 -9.41 2.19 9.02
CA VAL A 31 -9.32 0.77 9.39
C VAL A 31 -7.89 0.39 9.74
N ARG A 32 -7.11 1.34 10.27
CA ARG A 32 -5.71 1.18 10.67
C ARG A 32 -4.84 0.62 9.55
N ASN A 33 -5.13 1.04 8.33
CA ASN A 33 -4.41 0.63 7.12
C ASN A 33 -4.47 -0.89 6.88
N ALA A 34 -5.57 -1.52 7.27
CA ALA A 34 -5.81 -2.90 6.89
C ALA A 34 -5.94 -3.00 5.38
N PHE A 35 -5.35 -4.03 4.78
CA PHE A 35 -5.39 -4.17 3.32
C PHE A 35 -6.50 -5.11 2.88
N ARG A 36 -6.95 -4.90 1.65
CA ARG A 36 -7.93 -5.71 0.93
C ARG A 36 -7.36 -6.00 -0.45
N PRO A 37 -7.99 -6.87 -1.26
CA PRO A 37 -7.44 -7.19 -2.59
C PRO A 37 -7.13 -5.96 -3.44
N LYS A 38 -7.99 -4.95 -3.41
CA LYS A 38 -7.75 -3.71 -4.15
C LYS A 38 -6.46 -3.03 -3.70
N THR A 39 -6.18 -3.01 -2.39
CA THR A 39 -4.95 -2.42 -1.87
C THR A 39 -3.73 -3.14 -2.46
N ILE A 40 -3.78 -4.46 -2.50
CA ILE A 40 -2.69 -5.28 -3.04
C ILE A 40 -2.49 -4.99 -4.52
N ASP A 41 -3.57 -4.89 -5.28
CA ASP A 41 -3.47 -4.58 -6.71
C ASP A 41 -2.83 -3.22 -6.93
N GLU A 42 -3.23 -2.23 -6.15
CA GLU A 42 -2.67 -0.89 -6.26
C GLU A 42 -1.20 -0.86 -5.86
N MET A 43 -0.83 -1.56 -4.79
CA MET A 43 0.56 -1.68 -4.37
C MET A 43 1.42 -2.34 -5.45
N THR A 44 0.91 -3.40 -6.06
CA THR A 44 1.61 -4.09 -7.12
C THR A 44 1.85 -3.16 -8.31
N ASP A 45 0.83 -2.40 -8.70
CA ASP A 45 0.96 -1.44 -9.78
C ASP A 45 2.00 -0.36 -9.47
N ALA A 46 1.95 0.18 -8.25
CA ALA A 46 2.90 1.20 -7.82
C ALA A 46 4.34 0.67 -7.80
N PHE A 47 4.55 -0.54 -7.26
CA PHE A 47 5.88 -1.13 -7.22
C PHE A 47 6.43 -1.42 -8.61
N ARG A 48 5.59 -1.86 -9.53
CA ARG A 48 6.02 -2.04 -10.93
C ARG A 48 6.47 -0.72 -11.53
N HIS A 49 5.71 0.33 -11.27
CA HIS A 49 6.06 1.65 -11.79
C HIS A 49 7.40 2.12 -11.22
N VAL A 50 7.60 1.97 -9.92
CA VAL A 50 8.86 2.35 -9.27
C VAL A 50 10.02 1.53 -9.83
N TRP A 51 9.80 0.24 -10.03
CA TRP A 51 10.83 -0.66 -10.55
C TRP A 51 11.36 -0.20 -11.91
N MET A 52 10.49 0.40 -12.72
CA MET A 52 10.85 0.89 -14.05
C MET A 52 11.41 2.32 -14.03
N ASP A 53 11.39 2.97 -12.89
CA ASP A 53 11.82 4.37 -12.76
C ASP A 53 13.28 4.44 -12.38
N GLN A 54 14.12 4.82 -13.35
CA GLN A 54 15.57 4.88 -13.15
C GLN A 54 16.02 6.01 -12.23
N GLU A 55 15.15 6.97 -11.95
CA GLU A 55 15.45 8.07 -11.06
C GLU A 55 15.28 7.72 -9.58
N VAL A 56 14.66 6.59 -9.30
CA VAL A 56 14.37 6.19 -7.91
C VAL A 56 15.44 5.22 -7.43
N GLY A 57 16.10 5.58 -6.34
CA GLY A 57 17.09 4.71 -5.69
C GLY A 57 16.62 4.14 -4.36
N VAL A 58 15.58 4.73 -3.76
CA VAL A 58 15.08 4.31 -2.45
C VAL A 58 13.56 4.31 -2.46
N ILE A 59 12.96 3.28 -1.87
CA ILE A 59 11.51 3.21 -1.69
C ILE A 59 11.21 3.26 -0.21
N LEU A 60 10.37 4.21 0.18
CA LEU A 60 9.86 4.32 1.55
C LEU A 60 8.45 3.74 1.58
N LEU A 61 8.25 2.71 2.38
CA LEU A 61 6.94 2.10 2.56
C LEU A 61 6.44 2.44 3.95
N THR A 62 5.28 3.07 4.03
CA THR A 62 4.75 3.56 5.31
C THR A 62 3.22 3.50 5.32
N GLY A 63 2.62 4.00 6.37
CA GLY A 63 1.17 4.08 6.50
C GLY A 63 0.75 5.50 6.84
N ASN A 64 -0.27 5.99 6.14
CA ASN A 64 -0.83 7.30 6.43
C ASN A 64 -1.75 7.21 7.65
N GLY A 65 -1.96 8.30 8.31
CA GLY A 65 -2.82 8.39 9.49
C GLY A 65 -3.09 9.84 9.82
N PRO A 66 -3.64 10.11 11.00
CA PRO A 66 -3.99 9.13 12.05
C PRO A 66 -5.32 8.43 11.81
N ALA A 67 -5.56 7.34 12.57
CA ALA A 67 -6.88 6.73 12.67
C ALA A 67 -7.79 7.61 13.57
N GLN A 68 -9.05 7.19 13.73
CA GLN A 68 -10.03 8.00 14.49
C GLN A 68 -9.60 8.23 15.94
N ASP A 69 -8.84 7.32 16.53
CA ASP A 69 -8.34 7.45 17.90
C ASP A 69 -7.05 8.26 17.99
N GLY A 70 -6.61 8.85 16.88
CA GLY A 70 -5.39 9.66 16.85
C GLY A 70 -4.11 8.84 16.73
N LYS A 71 -4.20 7.54 16.69
CA LYS A 71 -3.03 6.67 16.60
C LYS A 71 -2.68 6.35 15.16
N TYR A 72 -1.40 6.07 14.91
CA TYR A 72 -0.89 5.73 13.60
C TYR A 72 -0.61 4.22 13.53
N ALA A 73 -0.88 3.64 12.38
CA ALA A 73 -0.53 2.26 12.09
C ALA A 73 0.13 2.18 10.73
N PHE A 74 1.15 1.36 10.61
CA PHE A 74 1.74 1.06 9.31
C PHE A 74 0.72 0.27 8.48
N CYS A 75 0.36 -0.90 8.97
CA CYS A 75 -0.62 -1.77 8.34
C CYS A 75 -1.12 -2.76 9.38
N ALA A 76 -2.43 -2.86 9.55
CA ALA A 76 -3.02 -3.75 10.55
C ALA A 76 -3.20 -5.19 10.04
N GLY A 77 -2.77 -5.48 8.81
CA GLY A 77 -2.94 -6.81 8.22
C GLY A 77 -4.15 -6.86 7.31
N GLY A 78 -4.61 -8.05 6.98
CA GLY A 78 -5.74 -8.22 6.08
C GLY A 78 -7.05 -7.73 6.69
N ASP A 79 -7.90 -7.12 5.84
CA ASP A 79 -9.18 -6.60 6.28
C ASP A 79 -10.11 -7.75 6.66
N GLN A 80 -10.52 -7.79 7.91
CA GLN A 80 -11.34 -8.88 8.44
C GLN A 80 -12.69 -8.99 7.74
N LYS A 81 -13.26 -7.87 7.33
CA LYS A 81 -14.55 -7.88 6.63
C LYS A 81 -14.43 -8.56 5.27
N VAL A 82 -13.33 -8.32 4.56
CA VAL A 82 -13.08 -8.96 3.27
C VAL A 82 -12.70 -10.41 3.48
N ARG A 83 -11.88 -10.71 4.48
CA ARG A 83 -11.49 -12.09 4.80
C ARG A 83 -12.66 -12.97 5.21
N GLY A 84 -13.68 -12.37 5.82
CA GLY A 84 -14.90 -13.09 6.20
C GLY A 84 -15.77 -13.50 5.03
N HIS A 85 -15.46 -13.00 3.82
CA HIS A 85 -16.18 -13.35 2.61
C HIS A 85 -15.34 -14.28 1.74
N ALA A 86 -15.96 -14.91 0.77
CA ALA A 86 -15.29 -15.87 -0.10
C ALA A 86 -14.19 -15.27 -0.96
N GLY A 87 -14.07 -13.94 -1.02
CA GLY A 87 -13.09 -13.28 -1.85
C GLY A 87 -11.65 -13.71 -1.58
N TYR A 88 -11.25 -13.75 -0.32
CA TYR A 88 -9.90 -14.23 0.02
C TYR A 88 -9.79 -15.74 -0.14
N VAL A 89 -10.85 -16.44 0.18
CA VAL A 89 -10.85 -17.90 0.12
C VAL A 89 -10.86 -18.39 -1.33
N GLY A 90 -11.67 -17.76 -2.17
CA GLY A 90 -11.78 -18.14 -3.58
C GLY A 90 -10.50 -17.86 -4.37
N ASP A 91 -9.78 -16.82 -4.01
CA ASP A 91 -8.56 -16.39 -4.71
C ASP A 91 -7.31 -16.68 -3.90
N ASP A 92 -7.38 -17.72 -3.13
CA ASP A 92 -6.39 -18.02 -2.11
C ASP A 92 -4.94 -17.97 -2.59
N GLY A 93 -4.63 -18.67 -3.67
CA GLY A 93 -3.27 -18.72 -4.18
C GLY A 93 -2.77 -17.37 -4.65
N VAL A 94 -3.59 -16.64 -5.38
CA VAL A 94 -3.20 -15.34 -5.94
C VAL A 94 -3.06 -14.30 -4.83
N ALA A 95 -4.02 -14.25 -3.91
CA ALA A 95 -3.96 -13.29 -2.81
C ALA A 95 -2.74 -13.52 -1.93
N ARG A 96 -2.43 -14.77 -1.63
CA ARG A 96 -1.24 -15.10 -0.84
C ARG A 96 0.04 -14.69 -1.52
N LEU A 97 0.16 -14.94 -2.79
CA LEU A 97 1.35 -14.57 -3.55
C LEU A 97 1.57 -13.06 -3.52
N ASN A 98 0.50 -12.29 -3.70
CA ASN A 98 0.60 -10.85 -3.65
C ASN A 98 1.04 -10.34 -2.29
N VAL A 99 0.49 -10.90 -1.22
CA VAL A 99 0.89 -10.52 0.13
C VAL A 99 2.36 -10.86 0.39
N LEU A 100 2.81 -12.03 -0.05
CA LEU A 100 4.20 -12.43 0.11
C LEU A 100 5.14 -11.52 -0.66
N GLU A 101 4.76 -11.10 -1.86
CA GLU A 101 5.55 -10.15 -2.63
C GLU A 101 5.73 -8.83 -1.88
N LEU A 102 4.66 -8.34 -1.26
CA LEU A 102 4.72 -7.08 -0.53
C LEU A 102 5.55 -7.17 0.74
N GLN A 103 5.62 -8.34 1.34
CA GLN A 103 6.36 -8.54 2.59
C GLN A 103 7.85 -8.78 2.38
N ARG A 104 8.24 -9.03 1.16
CA ARG A 104 9.65 -9.21 0.82
C ARG A 104 10.34 -7.89 0.60
#